data_67147bf01861c7adb071e0b87d8b7c3b
#
_entry.id   67147bf01861c7adb071e0b87d8b7c3b
#
_cell.length_a   1.000
_cell.length_b   1.000
_cell.length_c   1.000
_cell.angle_alpha   90.00
_cell.angle_beta   90.00
_cell.angle_gamma   90.00
#
_symmetry.space_group_name_H-M   'P 1'
#
loop_
_entity.id
_entity.type
_entity.pdbx_description
1 polymer ?
#
loop_
_entity_poly.entity_id
_entity_poly.type
_entity_poly.pdbx_seq_one_letter_code
_entity_poly.pdbx_strand_id
1 'polypeptide(L)'
;MDMKNVRIIFDIDGTICPIKKTDDRYEDLIPDKNMIKKIQEYKELGATIVLYTSRNMNSYNCNIGLINANTAKVLLKWLEEWSIPFDEIVYGKPWPGHCGFYVDDRDVRPDEFLKYDYNVLMNICKNSSCRR
;
A
#
# COMPACT_ATOMS: atom_id res chain seq x y z
N MET A 1 12.73 -18.14 6.37
CA MET A 1 11.28 -18.29 6.56
C MET A 1 10.58 -18.35 5.19
N ASP A 2 9.68 -19.30 5.00
CA ASP A 2 8.89 -19.38 3.76
C ASP A 2 7.57 -18.61 3.95
N MET A 3 7.31 -17.68 3.06
CA MET A 3 6.11 -16.83 3.10
C MET A 3 5.15 -17.09 1.94
N LYS A 4 5.22 -18.25 1.30
CA LYS A 4 4.39 -18.53 0.11
C LYS A 4 2.88 -18.45 0.36
N ASN A 5 2.43 -18.61 1.61
CA ASN A 5 1.01 -18.49 1.98
C ASN A 5 0.69 -17.15 2.62
N VAL A 6 1.63 -16.22 2.63
CA VAL A 6 1.45 -14.89 3.19
C VAL A 6 1.07 -13.92 2.07
N ARG A 7 -0.04 -13.22 2.25
CA ARG A 7 -0.55 -12.22 1.33
C ARG A 7 -0.60 -10.89 2.07
N ILE A 8 0.12 -9.90 1.58
CA ILE A 8 0.20 -8.60 2.23
C ILE A 8 -0.36 -7.54 1.28
N ILE A 9 -1.25 -6.72 1.79
CA ILE A 9 -1.90 -5.66 1.05
C ILE A 9 -1.36 -4.33 1.53
N PHE A 10 -0.71 -3.60 0.64
CA PHE A 10 -0.09 -2.30 0.93
C PHE A 10 -0.91 -1.17 0.34
N ASP A 11 -1.18 -0.16 1.14
CA ASP A 11 -1.53 1.16 0.65
C ASP A 11 -0.30 1.80 -0.02
N ILE A 12 -0.49 2.80 -0.86
CA ILE A 12 0.62 3.47 -1.57
C ILE A 12 0.88 4.84 -0.98
N ASP A 13 -0.05 5.78 -1.14
CA ASP A 13 0.15 7.17 -0.70
C ASP A 13 0.07 7.28 0.82
N GLY A 14 1.15 7.71 1.45
CA GLY A 14 1.30 7.75 2.89
C GLY A 14 1.90 6.47 3.49
N THR A 15 2.14 5.44 2.68
CA THR A 15 2.69 4.15 3.14
C THR A 15 3.99 3.82 2.42
N ILE A 16 4.00 3.78 1.10
CA ILE A 16 5.20 3.52 0.30
C ILE A 16 5.88 4.84 -0.07
N CYS A 17 5.10 5.88 -0.27
CA CYS A 17 5.59 7.22 -0.58
C CYS A 17 4.82 8.26 0.23
N PRO A 18 5.33 9.51 0.31
CA PRO A 18 4.58 10.58 0.96
C PRO A 18 3.26 10.87 0.26
N ILE A 19 2.31 11.43 1.02
CA ILE A 19 1.07 11.93 0.44
C ILE A 19 1.41 13.14 -0.45
N LYS A 20 0.87 13.13 -1.67
CA LYS A 20 1.07 14.20 -2.64
C LYS A 20 0.53 15.53 -2.12
N LYS A 21 1.33 16.59 -2.20
CA LYS A 21 0.89 17.96 -1.99
C LYS A 21 0.25 18.50 -3.27
N THR A 22 -0.47 19.61 -3.18
CA THR A 22 -1.22 20.19 -4.30
C THR A 22 -0.35 20.41 -5.54
N ASP A 23 0.88 20.88 -5.36
CA ASP A 23 1.78 21.21 -6.47
C ASP A 23 2.65 20.04 -6.93
N ASP A 24 2.59 18.91 -6.24
CA ASP A 24 3.35 17.72 -6.61
C ASP A 24 2.67 16.99 -7.76
N ARG A 25 3.47 16.25 -8.52
CA ARG A 25 3.00 15.28 -9.51
C ARG A 25 3.25 13.88 -8.95
N TYR A 26 2.34 12.94 -9.18
CA TYR A 26 2.50 11.56 -8.71
C TYR A 26 3.79 10.92 -9.23
N GLU A 27 4.14 11.18 -10.49
CA GLU A 27 5.36 10.64 -11.12
C GLU A 27 6.65 11.13 -10.47
N ASP A 28 6.62 12.25 -9.73
CA ASP A 28 7.78 12.85 -9.10
C ASP A 28 7.93 12.49 -7.61
N LEU A 29 7.00 11.74 -7.05
CA LEU A 29 7.06 11.32 -5.65
C LEU A 29 8.23 10.36 -5.43
N ILE A 30 8.98 10.60 -4.34
CA ILE A 30 10.12 9.77 -3.97
C ILE A 30 9.66 8.79 -2.89
N PRO A 31 9.68 7.48 -3.16
CA PRO A 31 9.22 6.49 -2.18
C PRO A 31 10.22 6.31 -1.04
N ASP A 32 9.73 5.75 0.07
CA ASP A 32 10.57 5.36 1.20
C ASP A 32 11.43 4.14 0.82
N LYS A 33 12.73 4.32 0.78
CA LYS A 33 13.67 3.27 0.37
C LYS A 33 13.68 2.07 1.33
N ASN A 34 13.48 2.33 2.61
CA ASN A 34 13.42 1.26 3.62
C ASN A 34 12.16 0.41 3.42
N MET A 35 11.05 1.06 3.07
CA MET A 35 9.81 0.35 2.74
C MET A 35 9.99 -0.53 1.51
N ILE A 36 10.58 0.01 0.44
CA ILE A 36 10.86 -0.77 -0.77
C ILE A 36 11.70 -1.99 -0.45
N LYS A 37 12.78 -1.80 0.31
CA LYS A 37 13.68 -2.89 0.69
C LYS A 37 12.95 -3.99 1.44
N LYS A 38 12.10 -3.63 2.39
CA LYS A 38 11.36 -4.61 3.18
C LYS A 38 10.30 -5.33 2.33
N ILE A 39 9.63 -4.65 1.43
CA ILE A 39 8.71 -5.28 0.48
C ILE A 39 9.46 -6.28 -0.40
N GLN A 40 10.64 -5.91 -0.91
CA GLN A 40 11.48 -6.80 -1.71
C GLN A 40 11.88 -8.05 -0.93
N GLU A 41 12.27 -7.89 0.34
CA GLU A 41 12.61 -9.02 1.22
C GLU A 41 11.44 -9.99 1.39
N TYR A 42 10.23 -9.48 1.63
CA TYR A 42 9.04 -10.30 1.74
C TYR A 42 8.71 -11.01 0.43
N LYS A 43 8.87 -10.33 -0.68
CA LYS A 43 8.66 -10.92 -2.01
C LYS A 43 9.63 -12.07 -2.26
N GLU A 44 10.89 -11.89 -1.93
CA GLU A 44 11.92 -12.95 -2.05
C GLU A 44 11.62 -14.17 -1.19
N LEU A 45 10.99 -13.97 -0.03
CA LEU A 45 10.56 -15.06 0.85
C LEU A 45 9.29 -15.77 0.36
N GLY A 46 8.69 -15.31 -0.71
CA GLY A 46 7.55 -15.94 -1.35
C GLY A 46 6.19 -15.29 -1.10
N ALA A 47 6.14 -14.18 -0.37
CA ALA A 47 4.88 -13.48 -0.10
C ALA A 47 4.23 -12.94 -1.37
N THR A 48 2.91 -12.95 -1.41
CA THR A 48 2.14 -12.27 -2.44
C THR A 48 1.96 -10.80 -2.03
N ILE A 49 2.38 -9.89 -2.89
CA ILE A 49 2.31 -8.46 -2.65
C ILE A 49 1.16 -7.87 -3.45
N VAL A 50 0.21 -7.29 -2.76
CA VAL A 50 -0.93 -6.61 -3.36
C VAL A 50 -0.85 -5.14 -3.02
N LEU A 51 -1.00 -4.28 -4.02
CA LEU A 51 -1.11 -2.84 -3.81
C LEU A 51 -2.59 -2.46 -3.88
N TYR A 52 -3.06 -1.69 -2.91
CA TYR A 52 -4.46 -1.27 -2.84
C TYR A 52 -4.49 0.25 -2.63
N THR A 53 -5.05 0.98 -3.61
CA THR A 53 -4.92 2.43 -3.64
C THR A 53 -6.25 3.14 -3.85
N SER A 54 -6.42 4.26 -3.13
CA SER A 54 -7.50 5.22 -3.36
C SER A 54 -7.06 6.36 -4.27
N ARG A 55 -5.89 6.25 -4.91
CA ARG A 55 -5.36 7.31 -5.78
C ARG A 55 -6.38 7.74 -6.82
N ASN A 56 -6.58 9.03 -6.95
CA ASN A 56 -7.54 9.68 -7.85
C ASN A 56 -9.03 9.36 -7.59
N MET A 57 -9.37 8.73 -6.47
CA MET A 57 -10.77 8.53 -6.10
C MET A 57 -11.50 9.86 -5.92
N ASN A 58 -10.86 10.84 -5.27
CA ASN A 58 -11.42 12.17 -5.14
C ASN A 58 -11.46 12.91 -6.48
N SER A 59 -10.35 12.90 -7.22
CA SER A 59 -10.22 13.65 -8.48
C SER A 59 -11.23 13.22 -9.55
N TYR A 60 -11.56 11.95 -9.60
CA TYR A 60 -12.47 11.37 -10.60
C TYR A 60 -13.84 10.98 -10.03
N ASN A 61 -14.20 11.48 -8.86
CA ASN A 61 -15.49 11.17 -8.22
C ASN A 61 -15.80 9.67 -8.19
N CYS A 62 -14.80 8.87 -7.77
CA CYS A 62 -14.91 7.41 -7.68
C CYS A 62 -15.15 6.69 -9.02
N ASN A 63 -14.88 7.34 -10.13
CA ASN A 63 -15.04 6.72 -11.46
C ASN A 63 -13.88 5.77 -11.75
N ILE A 64 -14.12 4.49 -11.55
CA ILE A 64 -13.10 3.44 -11.73
C ILE A 64 -12.62 3.37 -13.19
N GLY A 65 -13.50 3.62 -14.16
CA GLY A 65 -13.11 3.63 -15.56
C GLY A 65 -12.05 4.69 -15.88
N LEU A 66 -12.21 5.90 -15.34
CA LEU A 66 -11.22 6.96 -15.50
C LEU A 66 -9.92 6.65 -14.77
N ILE A 67 -10.00 6.04 -13.59
CA ILE A 67 -8.82 5.61 -12.83
C ILE A 67 -8.05 4.56 -13.63
N ASN A 68 -8.72 3.56 -14.16
CA ASN A 68 -8.08 2.53 -14.98
C ASN A 68 -7.41 3.10 -16.23
N ALA A 69 -8.05 4.08 -16.87
CA ALA A 69 -7.55 4.67 -18.11
C ALA A 69 -6.37 5.63 -17.88
N ASN A 70 -6.34 6.33 -16.76
CA ASN A 70 -5.39 7.43 -16.54
C ASN A 70 -4.41 7.17 -15.38
N THR A 71 -4.91 6.77 -14.23
CA THR A 71 -4.08 6.57 -13.03
C THR A 71 -3.15 5.38 -13.18
N ALA A 72 -3.64 4.28 -13.77
CA ALA A 72 -2.90 3.03 -13.86
C ALA A 72 -1.58 3.16 -14.59
N LYS A 73 -1.56 3.83 -15.73
CA LYS A 73 -0.33 3.96 -16.55
C LYS A 73 0.76 4.76 -15.84
N VAL A 74 0.38 5.81 -15.10
CA VAL A 74 1.32 6.64 -14.32
C VAL A 74 1.89 5.83 -13.16
N LEU A 75 1.04 5.12 -12.45
CA LEU A 75 1.45 4.29 -11.30
C LEU A 75 2.36 3.14 -11.73
N LEU A 76 2.01 2.41 -12.79
CA LEU A 76 2.82 1.29 -13.27
C LEU A 76 4.22 1.73 -13.65
N LYS A 77 4.35 2.86 -14.35
CA LYS A 77 5.65 3.40 -14.72
C LYS A 77 6.48 3.76 -13.49
N TRP A 78 5.86 4.41 -12.51
CA TRP A 78 6.53 4.80 -11.27
C TRP A 78 7.00 3.58 -10.47
N LEU A 79 6.16 2.56 -10.35
CA LEU A 79 6.52 1.32 -9.66
C LEU A 79 7.72 0.63 -10.32
N GLU A 80 7.76 0.61 -11.65
CA GLU A 80 8.86 0.05 -12.41
C GLU A 80 10.15 0.85 -12.20
N GLU A 81 10.08 2.17 -12.28
CA GLU A 81 11.23 3.06 -12.09
C GLU A 81 11.90 2.88 -10.72
N TRP A 82 11.10 2.61 -9.69
CA TRP A 82 11.59 2.44 -8.31
C TRP A 82 11.80 0.99 -7.91
N SER A 83 11.62 0.04 -8.82
CA SER A 83 11.78 -1.40 -8.56
C SER A 83 10.93 -1.90 -7.39
N ILE A 84 9.71 -1.41 -7.29
CA ILE A 84 8.76 -1.86 -6.27
C ILE A 84 8.06 -3.11 -6.78
N PRO A 85 8.27 -4.29 -6.15
CA PRO A 85 7.62 -5.51 -6.61
C PRO A 85 6.16 -5.56 -6.20
N PHE A 86 5.34 -6.15 -7.05
CA PHE A 86 3.94 -6.42 -6.75
C PHE A 86 3.44 -7.57 -7.63
N ASP A 87 2.43 -8.26 -7.14
CA ASP A 87 1.74 -9.32 -7.88
C ASP A 87 0.39 -8.84 -8.40
N GLU A 88 -0.27 -7.96 -7.64
CA GLU A 88 -1.60 -7.44 -7.96
C GLU A 88 -1.68 -5.97 -7.58
N ILE A 89 -2.49 -5.23 -8.35
CA ILE A 89 -2.87 -3.85 -8.01
C ILE A 89 -4.39 -3.77 -8.02
N VAL A 90 -4.97 -3.23 -6.95
CA VAL A 90 -6.40 -2.99 -6.84
C VAL A 90 -6.63 -1.49 -6.68
N TYR A 91 -7.35 -0.91 -7.62
CA TYR A 91 -7.78 0.49 -7.57
C TYR A 91 -9.16 0.58 -6.89
N GLY A 92 -9.56 1.79 -6.54
CA GLY A 92 -10.89 2.00 -5.98
C GLY A 92 -11.01 1.74 -4.50
N LYS A 93 -9.90 1.76 -3.76
CA LYS A 93 -9.96 1.74 -2.30
C LYS A 93 -10.78 2.94 -1.84
N PRO A 94 -11.81 2.73 -0.99
CA PRO A 94 -12.57 3.85 -0.47
C PRO A 94 -11.67 4.89 0.17
N TRP A 95 -11.87 6.16 -0.21
CA TRP A 95 -11.12 7.26 0.36
C TRP A 95 -11.92 7.88 1.51
N PRO A 96 -11.35 7.96 2.74
CA PRO A 96 -12.11 8.44 3.89
C PRO A 96 -12.22 9.97 3.97
N GLY A 97 -11.79 10.69 2.93
CA GLY A 97 -11.73 12.13 2.97
C GLY A 97 -10.59 12.64 3.85
N HIS A 98 -10.60 13.94 4.15
CA HIS A 98 -9.53 14.56 4.92
C HIS A 98 -9.68 14.37 6.44
N CYS A 99 -10.87 14.01 6.91
CA CYS A 99 -11.17 13.91 8.34
C CYS A 99 -11.50 12.49 8.80
N GLY A 100 -11.58 11.53 7.88
CA GLY A 100 -11.89 10.15 8.20
C GLY A 100 -10.65 9.27 8.33
N PHE A 101 -10.87 8.02 8.67
CA PHE A 101 -9.81 7.02 8.81
C PHE A 101 -10.40 5.62 8.62
N TYR A 102 -9.53 4.62 8.51
CA TYR A 102 -9.94 3.22 8.41
C TYR A 102 -9.94 2.58 9.79
N VAL A 103 -10.92 1.71 10.05
CA VAL A 103 -10.97 0.86 11.24
C VAL A 103 -10.95 -0.58 10.77
N ASP A 104 -9.92 -1.31 11.10
CA ASP A 104 -9.74 -2.70 10.69
C ASP A 104 -8.88 -3.41 11.73
N ASP A 105 -9.15 -4.70 11.96
CA ASP A 105 -8.44 -5.51 12.94
C ASP A 105 -7.09 -6.03 12.46
N ARG A 106 -6.87 -6.06 11.16
CA ARG A 106 -5.68 -6.64 10.56
C ARG A 106 -4.79 -5.60 9.88
N ASP A 107 -4.78 -4.40 10.43
CA ASP A 107 -3.96 -3.31 9.93
C ASP A 107 -2.70 -3.17 10.77
N VAL A 108 -1.59 -3.00 10.07
CA VAL A 108 -0.32 -2.55 10.67
C VAL A 108 0.00 -1.17 10.12
N ARG A 109 0.51 -0.32 10.98
CA ARG A 109 0.97 1.02 10.55
C ARG A 109 2.28 0.91 9.79
N PRO A 110 2.59 1.84 8.88
CA PRO A 110 3.84 1.81 8.12
C PRO A 110 5.09 1.75 9.00
N ASP A 111 5.13 2.50 10.09
CA ASP A 111 6.24 2.49 11.04
C ASP A 111 6.38 1.16 11.77
N GLU A 112 5.27 0.53 12.13
CA GLU A 112 5.26 -0.82 12.72
C GLU A 112 5.81 -1.85 11.73
N PHE A 113 5.38 -1.79 10.48
CA PHE A 113 5.85 -2.70 9.45
C PHE A 113 7.37 -2.61 9.26
N LEU A 114 7.92 -1.40 9.30
CA LEU A 114 9.37 -1.18 9.18
C LEU A 114 10.14 -1.66 10.40
N LYS A 115 9.54 -1.57 11.58
CA LYS A 115 10.22 -1.84 12.85
C LYS A 115 10.20 -3.31 13.25
N TYR A 116 9.09 -4.00 13.04
CA TYR A 116 8.84 -5.33 13.60
C TYR A 116 8.95 -6.44 12.57
N ASP A 117 9.34 -7.65 13.03
CA ASP A 117 9.31 -8.83 12.19
C ASP A 117 7.88 -9.36 12.01
N TYR A 118 7.73 -10.31 11.11
CA TYR A 118 6.44 -10.88 10.75
C TYR A 118 5.66 -11.44 11.95
N ASN A 119 6.34 -12.14 12.86
CA ASN A 119 5.66 -12.76 14.01
C ASN A 119 5.09 -11.70 14.96
N VAL A 120 5.82 -10.63 15.20
CA VAL A 120 5.36 -9.51 16.02
C VAL A 120 4.15 -8.83 15.35
N LEU A 121 4.22 -8.61 14.02
CA LEU A 121 3.12 -8.01 13.27
C LEU A 121 1.84 -8.86 13.35
N MET A 122 1.96 -10.17 13.24
CA MET A 122 0.82 -11.06 13.38
C MET A 122 0.21 -11.02 14.78
N ASN A 123 1.03 -10.86 15.81
CA ASN A 123 0.54 -10.70 17.19
C ASN A 123 -0.20 -9.37 17.36
N ILE A 124 0.29 -8.28 16.76
CA ILE A 124 -0.42 -7.00 16.78
C ILE A 124 -1.82 -7.16 16.17
N CYS A 125 -1.93 -7.81 15.02
CA CYS A 125 -3.22 -8.05 14.36
C CYS A 125 -4.15 -8.90 15.23
N LYS A 126 -3.65 -9.97 15.83
CA LYS A 126 -4.43 -10.84 16.72
C LYS A 126 -4.95 -10.10 17.95
N ASN A 127 -4.10 -9.29 18.58
CA ASN A 127 -4.44 -8.62 19.84
C ASN A 127 -5.42 -7.47 19.63
N SER A 128 -5.55 -6.97 18.41
CA SER A 128 -6.45 -5.86 18.06
C SER A 128 -7.83 -6.34 17.65
N SER A 129 -8.01 -7.64 17.39
CA SER A 129 -9.27 -8.18 16.87
C SER A 129 -10.37 -8.13 17.91
N CYS A 130 -11.58 -7.78 17.47
CA CYS A 130 -12.78 -7.89 18.29
C CYS A 130 -13.02 -9.37 18.64
N ARG A 131 -13.25 -9.65 19.91
CA ARG A 131 -13.44 -11.02 20.40
C ARG A 131 -14.83 -11.22 20.95
N ARG A 132 -15.33 -12.43 20.80
CA ARG A 132 -16.59 -12.86 21.44
C ARG A 132 -16.38 -13.13 22.91
#